data_02e5fd131d61fb4554dd2dc3602c8a71
#
_entry.id   02e5fd131d61fb4554dd2dc3602c8a71
#
_cell.length_a   1.000
_cell.length_b   1.000
_cell.length_c   1.000
_cell.angle_alpha   90.00
_cell.angle_beta   90.00
_cell.angle_gamma   90.00
#
_symmetry.space_group_name_H-M   'P 1'
#
loop_
_entity.id
_entity.type
_entity.pdbx_description
1 polymer ?
#
loop_
_entity_poly.entity_id
_entity_poly.type
_entity_poly.pdbx_seq_one_letter_code
_entity_poly.pdbx_strand_id
1 'polypeptide(L)'
;EEWLALFADDAVLEDPVGPSLFDPAGQGHRGKAAIARFYDTIISAGGAFDFTMQASYPCGDECANVWVGRMTGADGKVTETPMVTVYKVDGDGKIVSLRAFWDSSRLQAKR
;
A
#
# COMPACT_ATOMS: atom_id res chain seq x y z
N GLU A 1 -5.24 6.80 -12.21
CA GLU A 1 -4.11 7.33 -12.94
C GLU A 1 -3.58 8.63 -12.37
N GLU A 2 -4.48 9.44 -11.80
CA GLU A 2 -4.02 10.66 -11.15
C GLU A 2 -3.13 10.37 -9.94
N TRP A 3 -3.43 9.31 -9.21
CA TRP A 3 -2.62 8.95 -8.05
C TRP A 3 -1.21 8.50 -8.47
N LEU A 4 -1.08 7.90 -9.66
CA LEU A 4 0.22 7.45 -10.14
C LEU A 4 1.15 8.64 -10.42
N ALA A 5 0.58 9.78 -10.76
CA ALA A 5 1.37 11.00 -11.01
C ALA A 5 2.00 11.54 -9.73
N LEU A 6 1.57 11.11 -8.56
CA LEU A 6 2.17 11.53 -7.29
C LEU A 6 3.52 10.86 -7.04
N PHE A 7 3.84 9.79 -7.78
CA PHE A 7 5.06 9.03 -7.58
C PHE A 7 6.16 9.52 -8.51
N ALA A 8 7.40 9.47 -8.01
CA ALA A 8 8.56 9.65 -8.86
C ALA A 8 8.71 8.47 -9.80
N ASP A 9 9.42 8.66 -10.92
CA ASP A 9 9.53 7.62 -11.95
C ASP A 9 10.20 6.36 -11.41
N ASP A 10 11.12 6.50 -10.46
CA ASP A 10 11.86 5.38 -9.90
C ASP A 10 11.40 5.03 -8.48
N ALA A 11 10.18 5.41 -8.12
CA ALA A 11 9.64 5.14 -6.78
C ALA A 11 9.58 3.65 -6.47
N VAL A 12 9.63 3.34 -5.19
CA VAL A 12 9.49 1.95 -4.70
C VAL A 12 8.26 1.88 -3.79
N LEU A 13 7.42 0.91 -4.06
CA LEU A 13 6.23 0.64 -3.25
C LEU A 13 6.39 -0.73 -2.58
N GLU A 14 6.28 -0.76 -1.26
CA GLU A 14 6.27 -2.01 -0.49
C GLU A 14 4.96 -2.07 0.27
N ASP A 15 4.09 -3.00 -0.11
CA ASP A 15 2.74 -3.05 0.43
C ASP A 15 2.27 -4.52 0.47
N PRO A 16 2.51 -5.22 1.55
CA PRO A 16 3.27 -4.83 2.75
C PRO A 16 4.77 -4.96 2.57
N VAL A 17 5.52 -4.43 3.51
CA VAL A 17 6.97 -4.57 3.56
C VAL A 17 7.35 -6.04 3.76
N GLY A 18 8.35 -6.49 3.00
CA GLY A 18 8.85 -7.85 3.09
C GLY A 18 8.11 -8.83 2.17
N PRO A 19 8.46 -10.11 2.23
CA PRO A 19 7.81 -11.10 1.38
C PRO A 19 6.32 -11.21 1.66
N SER A 20 5.53 -11.32 0.60
CA SER A 20 4.08 -11.39 0.73
C SER A 20 3.50 -12.11 -0.47
N LEU A 21 2.17 -12.27 -0.46
CA LEU A 21 1.44 -12.88 -1.57
C LEU A 21 1.69 -12.13 -2.88
N PHE A 22 1.80 -10.79 -2.79
CA PHE A 22 1.95 -9.94 -3.98
C PHE A 22 3.41 -9.64 -4.33
N ASP A 23 4.34 -10.03 -3.46
CA ASP A 23 5.77 -9.76 -3.63
C ASP A 23 6.55 -10.86 -2.93
N PRO A 24 6.59 -12.06 -3.53
CA PRO A 24 7.18 -13.22 -2.83
C PRO A 24 8.65 -13.03 -2.45
N ALA A 25 9.41 -12.26 -3.23
CA ALA A 25 10.82 -12.03 -2.92
C ALA A 25 11.03 -10.91 -1.89
N GLY A 26 9.99 -10.12 -1.60
CA GLY A 26 10.08 -9.06 -0.61
C GLY A 26 10.94 -7.90 -1.04
N GLN A 27 11.05 -7.63 -2.35
CA GLN A 27 11.93 -6.59 -2.89
C GLN A 27 11.23 -5.29 -3.21
N GLY A 28 9.89 -5.26 -3.12
CA GLY A 28 9.12 -4.10 -3.47
C GLY A 28 8.81 -4.03 -4.96
N HIS A 29 7.92 -3.11 -5.29
CA HIS A 29 7.53 -2.83 -6.67
C HIS A 29 8.25 -1.56 -7.08
N ARG A 30 9.17 -1.68 -8.04
CA ARG A 30 10.07 -0.59 -8.41
C ARG A 30 9.67 0.03 -9.72
N GLY A 31 9.49 1.35 -9.71
CA GLY A 31 9.13 2.13 -10.88
C GLY A 31 7.63 2.17 -11.11
N LYS A 32 7.17 3.19 -11.84
CA LYS A 32 5.73 3.43 -12.03
C LYS A 32 5.02 2.26 -12.69
N ALA A 33 5.67 1.60 -13.65
CA ALA A 33 5.01 0.50 -14.35
C ALA A 33 4.73 -0.66 -13.40
N ALA A 34 5.69 -0.99 -12.52
CA ALA A 34 5.50 -2.07 -11.55
C ALA A 34 4.42 -1.69 -10.52
N ILE A 35 4.42 -0.43 -10.09
CA ILE A 35 3.42 0.05 -9.14
C ILE A 35 2.03 -0.02 -9.74
N ALA A 36 1.89 0.39 -11.00
CA ALA A 36 0.60 0.32 -11.69
C ALA A 36 0.12 -1.13 -11.81
N ARG A 37 1.01 -2.06 -12.14
CA ARG A 37 0.64 -3.47 -12.25
C ARG A 37 0.20 -4.04 -10.90
N PHE A 38 0.87 -3.63 -9.82
CA PHE A 38 0.48 -4.07 -8.49
C PHE A 38 -0.96 -3.64 -8.16
N TYR A 39 -1.28 -2.38 -8.40
CA TYR A 39 -2.63 -1.90 -8.12
C TYR A 39 -3.67 -2.50 -9.04
N ASP A 40 -3.32 -2.74 -10.31
CA ASP A 40 -4.24 -3.42 -11.22
C ASP A 40 -4.55 -4.83 -10.72
N THR A 41 -3.56 -5.53 -10.19
CA THR A 41 -3.76 -6.87 -9.62
C THR A 41 -4.72 -6.82 -8.43
N ILE A 42 -4.55 -5.83 -7.55
CA ILE A 42 -5.41 -5.67 -6.38
C ILE A 42 -6.85 -5.37 -6.81
N ILE A 43 -7.02 -4.46 -7.77
CA ILE A 43 -8.35 -4.06 -8.22
C ILE A 43 -9.05 -5.24 -8.90
N SER A 44 -8.32 -5.99 -9.75
CA SER A 44 -8.92 -7.09 -10.48
C SER A 44 -9.23 -8.29 -9.59
N ALA A 45 -8.68 -8.34 -8.38
CA ALA A 45 -9.03 -9.39 -7.43
C ALA A 45 -10.45 -9.24 -6.89
N GLY A 46 -11.07 -8.08 -7.11
CA GLY A 46 -12.44 -7.82 -6.69
C GLY A 46 -12.52 -7.30 -5.27
N GLY A 47 -13.76 -7.07 -4.83
CA GLY A 47 -14.01 -6.56 -3.50
C GLY A 47 -13.92 -5.05 -3.43
N ALA A 48 -14.12 -4.51 -2.26
CA ALA A 48 -14.09 -3.08 -2.02
C ALA A 48 -13.10 -2.78 -0.90
N PHE A 49 -12.45 -1.64 -1.02
CA PHE A 49 -11.47 -1.17 -0.05
C PHE A 49 -11.90 0.17 0.51
N ASP A 50 -11.73 0.35 1.83
CA ASP A 50 -12.00 1.61 2.49
C ASP A 50 -10.94 1.80 3.56
N PHE A 51 -10.38 3.01 3.64
CA PHE A 51 -9.29 3.30 4.57
C PHE A 51 -9.66 4.49 5.43
N THR A 52 -9.47 4.33 6.74
CA THR A 52 -9.69 5.41 7.70
C THR A 52 -8.35 5.76 8.32
N MET A 53 -7.94 7.04 8.17
CA MET A 53 -6.72 7.52 8.80
C MET A 53 -7.01 7.88 10.25
N GLN A 54 -6.22 7.33 11.17
CA GLN A 54 -6.39 7.58 12.60
C GLN A 54 -5.37 8.57 13.12
N ALA A 55 -4.18 8.65 12.51
CA ALA A 55 -3.14 9.56 12.95
C ALA A 55 -2.15 9.78 11.80
N SER A 56 -1.48 10.92 11.83
CA SER A 56 -0.49 11.28 10.82
C SER A 56 0.65 12.03 11.51
N TYR A 57 1.89 11.63 11.22
CA TYR A 57 3.07 12.18 11.87
C TYR A 57 4.09 12.60 10.80
N PRO A 58 3.98 13.83 10.29
CA PRO A 58 4.99 14.33 9.34
C PRO A 58 6.33 14.53 10.05
N CYS A 59 7.41 14.17 9.36
CA CYS A 59 8.74 14.29 9.92
C CYS A 59 9.74 14.51 8.78
N GLY A 60 10.11 15.78 8.54
CA GLY A 60 11.02 16.11 7.45
C GLY A 60 10.40 15.78 6.10
N ASP A 61 11.10 14.99 5.30
CA ASP A 61 10.62 14.55 4.00
C ASP A 61 9.84 13.24 4.07
N GLU A 62 9.52 12.78 5.28
CA GLU A 62 8.76 11.55 5.48
C GLU A 62 7.52 11.81 6.29
N CYS A 63 6.54 10.93 6.16
CA CYS A 63 5.31 11.01 6.93
C CYS A 63 4.85 9.61 7.27
N ALA A 64 4.63 9.36 8.56
CA ALA A 64 4.08 8.08 9.01
C ALA A 64 2.60 8.28 9.31
N ASN A 65 1.77 7.40 8.76
CA ASN A 65 0.33 7.47 8.92
C ASN A 65 -0.19 6.17 9.50
N VAL A 66 -1.13 6.29 10.42
CA VAL A 66 -1.78 5.12 11.04
C VAL A 66 -3.18 5.00 10.45
N TRP A 67 -3.49 3.82 9.92
CA TRP A 67 -4.75 3.58 9.22
C TRP A 67 -5.43 2.31 9.72
N VAL A 68 -6.74 2.24 9.47
CA VAL A 68 -7.45 0.96 9.46
C VAL A 68 -7.98 0.77 8.05
N GLY A 69 -7.58 -0.33 7.43
CA GLY A 69 -8.09 -0.71 6.13
C GLY A 69 -9.25 -1.67 6.30
N ARG A 70 -10.32 -1.48 5.54
CA ARG A 70 -11.46 -2.37 5.50
C ARG A 70 -11.57 -2.94 4.12
N MET A 71 -11.60 -4.25 4.04
CA MET A 71 -11.75 -4.96 2.78
C MET A 71 -13.03 -5.75 2.83
N THR A 72 -13.89 -5.54 1.83
CA THR A 72 -15.12 -6.31 1.68
C THR A 72 -14.90 -7.27 0.53
N GLY A 73 -14.90 -8.56 0.82
CA GLY A 73 -14.72 -9.58 -0.19
C GLY A 73 -15.97 -9.80 -1.04
N ALA A 74 -15.84 -10.63 -2.06
CA ALA A 74 -16.94 -10.95 -2.96
C ALA A 74 -18.09 -11.64 -2.22
N ASP A 75 -17.79 -12.29 -1.09
CA ASP A 75 -18.79 -12.97 -0.26
C ASP A 75 -19.47 -12.04 0.74
N GLY A 76 -19.13 -10.75 0.71
CA GLY A 76 -19.69 -9.76 1.62
C GLY A 76 -19.02 -9.69 2.97
N LYS A 77 -18.03 -10.53 3.24
CA LYS A 77 -17.31 -10.48 4.51
C LYS A 77 -16.36 -9.30 4.56
N VAL A 78 -16.29 -8.66 5.73
CA VAL A 78 -15.46 -7.49 5.95
C VAL A 78 -14.29 -7.89 6.84
N THR A 79 -13.09 -7.54 6.41
CA THR A 79 -11.87 -7.74 7.18
C THR A 79 -11.28 -6.38 7.50
N GLU A 80 -10.99 -6.13 8.77
CA GLU A 80 -10.31 -4.91 9.20
C GLU A 80 -8.84 -5.21 9.44
N THR A 81 -7.98 -4.37 8.91
CA THR A 81 -6.54 -4.55 9.01
C THR A 81 -5.90 -3.25 9.48
N PRO A 82 -5.33 -3.24 10.68
CA PRO A 82 -4.51 -2.09 11.09
C PRO A 82 -3.26 -2.01 10.24
N MET A 83 -2.86 -0.80 9.87
CA MET A 83 -1.66 -0.63 9.08
C MET A 83 -0.99 0.71 9.37
N VAL A 84 0.30 0.76 9.11
CA VAL A 84 1.08 1.99 9.15
C VAL A 84 1.74 2.15 7.80
N THR A 85 1.66 3.37 7.23
CA THR A 85 2.37 3.68 6.00
C THR A 85 3.41 4.75 6.27
N VAL A 86 4.57 4.63 5.62
CA VAL A 86 5.60 5.64 5.66
C VAL A 86 5.87 6.09 4.24
N TYR A 87 5.66 7.37 3.98
CA TYR A 87 5.89 7.99 2.69
C TYR A 87 7.17 8.82 2.77
N LYS A 88 7.95 8.78 1.71
CA LYS A 88 9.09 9.69 1.56
C LYS A 88 8.96 10.41 0.24
N VAL A 89 9.19 11.73 0.25
CA VAL A 89 9.08 12.55 -0.97
C VAL A 89 10.43 13.15 -1.31
N ASP A 90 10.60 13.50 -2.60
CA ASP A 90 11.80 14.20 -3.07
C ASP A 90 11.58 15.71 -3.03
N GLY A 91 12.55 16.46 -3.57
CA GLY A 91 12.51 17.91 -3.56
C GLY A 91 11.37 18.51 -4.37
N ASP A 92 10.79 17.74 -5.29
CA ASP A 92 9.65 18.17 -6.10
C ASP A 92 8.31 17.73 -5.51
N GLY A 93 8.33 17.11 -4.34
CA GLY A 93 7.11 16.65 -3.69
C GLY A 93 6.60 15.33 -4.25
N LYS A 94 7.40 14.62 -5.05
CA LYS A 94 6.99 13.32 -5.57
C LYS A 94 7.35 12.22 -4.59
N ILE A 95 6.50 11.20 -4.49
CA ILE A 95 6.75 10.07 -3.61
C ILE A 95 7.85 9.20 -4.21
N VAL A 96 8.94 9.03 -3.48
CA VAL A 96 10.03 8.14 -3.90
C VAL A 96 9.98 6.80 -3.19
N SER A 97 9.27 6.73 -2.06
CA SER A 97 9.14 5.49 -1.30
C SER A 97 7.81 5.51 -0.56
N LEU A 98 7.08 4.41 -0.67
CA LEU A 98 5.87 4.18 0.12
C LEU A 98 6.01 2.79 0.72
N ARG A 99 6.06 2.73 2.04
CA ARG A 99 6.18 1.46 2.75
C ARG A 99 4.97 1.28 3.64
N ALA A 100 4.22 0.21 3.39
CA ALA A 100 3.04 -0.11 4.18
C ALA A 100 3.35 -1.30 5.06
N PHE A 101 2.98 -1.20 6.33
CA PHE A 101 3.25 -2.23 7.33
C PHE A 101 1.91 -2.77 7.81
N TRP A 102 1.59 -3.98 7.41
CA TRP A 102 0.39 -4.68 7.85
C TRP A 102 0.62 -6.18 7.73
N ASP A 103 -0.15 -6.92 8.46
CA ASP A 103 0.03 -8.38 8.56
C ASP A 103 -0.77 -9.07 7.46
N SER A 104 -0.11 -9.44 6.37
CA SER A 104 -0.76 -10.08 5.23
C SER A 104 -1.27 -11.48 5.56
N SER A 105 -0.78 -12.10 6.63
CA SER A 105 -1.27 -13.41 7.02
C SER A 105 -2.73 -13.37 7.44
N ARG A 106 -3.23 -12.19 7.81
CA ARG A 106 -4.66 -12.03 8.15
C ARG A 106 -5.55 -12.31 6.96
N LEU A 107 -5.11 -11.99 5.75
CA LEU A 107 -5.86 -12.32 4.54
C LEU A 107 -5.83 -13.83 4.29
N GLN A 108 -4.69 -14.46 4.50
CA GLN A 108 -4.55 -15.89 4.29
C GLN A 108 -5.35 -16.68 5.30
N ALA A 109 -5.50 -16.16 6.50
CA ALA A 109 -6.26 -16.84 7.55
C ALA A 109 -7.74 -16.95 7.26
N LYS A 110 -8.22 -16.22 6.25
CA LYS A 110 -9.63 -16.23 5.88
C LYS A 110 -10.01 -17.35 4.95
N ARG A 111 -9.06 -18.12 4.49
CA ARG A 111 -9.36 -19.23 3.58
C ARG A 111 -9.94 -20.42 4.29
#